data_292708e5e5bcf64d7996c3fae45fd801
#
_entry.id   292708e5e5bcf64d7996c3fae45fd801
#
_cell.length_a   1.000
_cell.length_b   1.000
_cell.length_c   1.000
_cell.angle_alpha   90.00
_cell.angle_beta   90.00
_cell.angle_gamma   90.00
#
_symmetry.space_group_name_H-M   'P 1'
#
loop_
_entity.id
_entity.type
_entity.pdbx_description
1 polymer ?
#
loop_
_entity_poly.entity_id
_entity_poly.type
_entity_poly.pdbx_seq_one_letter_code
_entity_poly.pdbx_strand_id
1 'polypeptide(L)'
;GHSWAGETLYRLDKVFDCPFEEYMPNGLPNAKTRPSEIFQRQMYVPYEGGDQWMAPIFNKMQDNLIWASDIPHWDADGPWEGAGALRALGVSPEIERKIMGGNAAKLLNVPYEKKVRTKAAA
;
A
#
# COMPACT_ATOMS: atom_id res chain seq x y z
N GLY A 1 -9.91 -0.82 -4.13
CA GLY A 1 -8.95 -1.59 -3.33
C GLY A 1 -7.53 -1.63 -3.90
N HIS A 2 -6.62 -2.12 -3.13
CA HIS A 2 -5.17 -2.11 -3.39
C HIS A 2 -4.66 -3.40 -4.06
N SER A 3 -5.48 -4.42 -4.18
CA SER A 3 -5.11 -5.78 -4.64
C SER A 3 -4.48 -5.81 -6.04
N TRP A 4 -4.90 -4.92 -6.92
CA TRP A 4 -4.36 -4.82 -8.28
C TRP A 4 -2.87 -4.44 -8.34
N ALA A 5 -2.38 -3.71 -7.33
CA ALA A 5 -1.04 -3.10 -7.39
C ALA A 5 0.07 -4.15 -7.42
N GLY A 6 -0.04 -5.21 -6.62
CA GLY A 6 0.97 -6.26 -6.55
C GLY A 6 1.16 -7.01 -7.86
N GLU A 7 0.06 -7.45 -8.46
CA GLU A 7 0.11 -8.16 -9.76
C GLU A 7 0.62 -7.23 -10.87
N THR A 8 0.10 -6.01 -10.91
CA THR A 8 0.50 -5.03 -11.92
C THR A 8 1.99 -4.75 -11.86
N LEU A 9 2.53 -4.47 -10.66
CA LEU A 9 3.95 -4.21 -10.47
C LEU A 9 4.81 -5.42 -10.84
N TYR A 10 4.39 -6.63 -10.46
CA TYR A 10 5.07 -7.85 -10.86
C TYR A 10 5.15 -7.98 -12.38
N ARG A 11 4.05 -7.76 -13.09
CA ARG A 11 4.01 -7.84 -14.55
C ARG A 11 4.87 -6.77 -15.22
N LEU A 12 4.79 -5.53 -14.74
CA LEU A 12 5.59 -4.42 -15.26
C LEU A 12 7.09 -4.67 -15.06
N ASP A 13 7.49 -5.16 -13.88
CA ASP A 13 8.86 -5.52 -13.61
C ASP A 13 9.34 -6.68 -14.48
N LYS A 14 8.47 -7.67 -14.75
CA LYS A 14 8.79 -8.77 -15.69
C LYS A 14 9.00 -8.25 -17.11
N VAL A 15 8.19 -7.29 -17.54
CA VAL A 15 8.37 -6.65 -18.85
C VAL A 15 9.69 -5.87 -18.88
N PHE A 16 10.01 -5.16 -17.79
CA PHE A 16 11.27 -4.42 -17.66
C PHE A 16 12.51 -5.33 -17.72
N ASP A 17 12.42 -6.54 -17.15
CA ASP A 17 13.50 -7.53 -17.12
C ASP A 17 13.57 -8.37 -18.43
N CYS A 18 12.62 -8.19 -19.35
CA CYS A 18 12.59 -8.95 -20.59
C CYS A 18 13.73 -8.51 -21.53
N PRO A 19 14.46 -9.43 -22.17
CA PRO A 19 15.46 -9.09 -23.18
C PRO A 19 14.79 -8.64 -24.50
N PHE A 20 14.21 -7.44 -24.47
CA PHE A 20 13.39 -6.90 -25.58
C PHE A 20 14.13 -6.73 -26.88
N GLU A 21 15.44 -6.60 -26.88
CA GLU A 21 16.24 -6.52 -28.11
C GLU A 21 16.01 -7.73 -29.01
N GLU A 22 15.69 -8.87 -28.40
CA GLU A 22 15.42 -10.13 -29.09
C GLU A 22 13.99 -10.21 -29.64
N TYR A 23 13.01 -9.59 -28.94
CA TYR A 23 11.58 -9.68 -29.25
C TYR A 23 10.96 -8.43 -29.85
N MET A 24 11.55 -7.27 -29.60
CA MET A 24 11.09 -5.96 -30.08
C MET A 24 12.27 -5.10 -30.57
N PRO A 25 12.73 -5.27 -31.80
CA PRO A 25 13.91 -4.57 -32.32
C PRO A 25 13.81 -3.04 -32.32
N ASN A 26 12.62 -2.47 -32.16
CA ASN A 26 12.39 -1.01 -32.03
C ASN A 26 12.15 -0.55 -30.59
N GLY A 27 12.38 -1.41 -29.63
CA GLY A 27 12.48 -1.14 -28.20
C GLY A 27 11.36 -0.33 -27.53
N LEU A 28 11.02 -0.71 -26.31
CA LEU A 28 10.41 0.26 -25.38
C LEU A 28 11.45 1.36 -25.12
N PRO A 29 11.02 2.64 -24.93
CA PRO A 29 11.93 3.71 -24.56
C PRO A 29 12.73 3.25 -23.34
N ASN A 30 14.04 3.51 -23.36
CA ASN A 30 15.03 3.12 -22.35
C ASN A 30 14.62 3.54 -20.92
N ALA A 31 13.69 2.82 -20.32
CA ALA A 31 13.36 2.97 -18.91
C ALA A 31 14.59 2.53 -18.09
N LYS A 32 15.23 3.46 -17.42
CA LYS A 32 16.43 3.20 -16.60
C LYS A 32 16.10 2.77 -15.18
N THR A 33 14.84 2.91 -14.78
CA THR A 33 14.37 2.65 -13.42
C THR A 33 13.25 1.64 -13.46
N ARG A 34 13.32 0.63 -12.62
CA ARG A 34 12.32 -0.42 -12.50
C ARG A 34 10.94 0.16 -12.14
N PRO A 35 9.84 -0.28 -12.78
CA PRO A 35 8.49 0.23 -12.50
C PRO A 35 8.11 0.18 -11.02
N SER A 36 8.42 -0.91 -10.32
CA SER A 36 8.16 -1.02 -8.88
C SER A 36 8.91 0.01 -8.03
N GLU A 37 10.13 0.39 -8.41
CA GLU A 37 10.90 1.44 -7.73
C GLU A 37 10.29 2.82 -7.94
N ILE A 38 9.81 3.10 -9.16
CA ILE A 38 9.09 4.35 -9.47
C ILE A 38 7.82 4.43 -8.64
N PHE A 39 7.06 3.34 -8.61
CA PHE A 39 5.83 3.25 -7.82
C PHE A 39 6.10 3.52 -6.34
N GLN A 40 7.05 2.80 -5.74
CA GLN A 40 7.39 2.96 -4.32
C GLN A 40 7.80 4.40 -3.96
N ARG A 41 8.39 5.12 -4.88
CA ARG A 41 8.83 6.50 -4.67
C ARG A 41 7.73 7.54 -4.85
N GLN A 42 6.74 7.29 -5.72
CA GLN A 42 5.85 8.33 -6.23
C GLN A 42 4.36 8.08 -6.02
N MET A 43 3.96 6.85 -5.66
CA MET A 43 2.55 6.49 -5.63
C MET A 43 2.08 6.06 -4.24
N TYR A 44 0.81 6.32 -3.98
CA TYR A 44 0.07 5.77 -2.85
C TYR A 44 -1.17 5.05 -3.35
N VAL A 45 -1.59 4.03 -2.63
CA VAL A 45 -2.76 3.19 -2.97
C VAL A 45 -3.65 3.08 -1.74
N PRO A 46 -4.98 3.22 -1.91
CA PRO A 46 -5.90 3.03 -0.79
C PRO A 46 -5.89 1.57 -0.33
N TYR A 47 -5.78 1.36 0.98
CA TYR A 47 -6.01 0.09 1.65
C TYR A 47 -7.43 0.08 2.20
N GLU A 48 -8.19 -0.95 1.89
CA GLU A 48 -9.50 -1.28 2.41
C GLU A 48 -9.42 -2.62 3.14
N GLY A 49 -10.15 -2.79 4.24
CA GLY A 49 -9.93 -3.88 5.20
C GLY A 49 -10.22 -5.30 4.72
N GLY A 50 -10.99 -5.46 3.64
CA GLY A 50 -11.48 -6.77 3.19
C GLY A 50 -10.51 -7.64 2.39
N ASP A 51 -9.33 -7.15 2.02
CA ASP A 51 -8.47 -7.81 1.04
C ASP A 51 -7.41 -8.73 1.67
N GLN A 52 -7.83 -9.93 2.06
CA GLN A 52 -7.00 -10.92 2.75
C GLN A 52 -5.86 -11.51 1.91
N TRP A 53 -5.92 -11.40 0.58
CA TRP A 53 -4.93 -11.98 -0.33
C TRP A 53 -3.63 -11.20 -0.40
N MET A 54 -3.57 -10.03 0.24
CA MET A 54 -2.49 -9.07 0.08
C MET A 54 -1.41 -9.12 1.16
N ALA A 55 -1.52 -10.03 2.13
CA ALA A 55 -0.55 -10.14 3.24
C ALA A 55 0.94 -10.13 2.80
N PRO A 56 1.35 -10.85 1.75
CA PRO A 56 2.75 -10.84 1.31
C PRO A 56 3.23 -9.48 0.77
N ILE A 57 2.31 -8.60 0.38
CA ILE A 57 2.63 -7.30 -0.24
C ILE A 57 2.81 -6.21 0.81
N PHE A 58 2.17 -6.32 1.97
CA PHE A 58 2.25 -5.29 3.01
C PHE A 58 3.68 -4.93 3.38
N ASN A 59 4.58 -5.91 3.48
CA ASN A 59 5.99 -5.64 3.78
C ASN A 59 6.70 -4.84 2.67
N LYS A 60 6.34 -5.07 1.41
CA LYS A 60 6.94 -4.36 0.26
C LYS A 60 6.33 -2.99 0.02
N MET A 61 5.06 -2.82 0.36
CA MET A 61 4.28 -1.61 0.09
C MET A 61 3.88 -0.84 1.35
N GLN A 62 4.46 -1.17 2.50
CA GLN A 62 4.11 -0.57 3.80
C GLN A 62 4.12 0.95 3.83
N ASP A 63 4.97 1.57 2.99
CA ASP A 63 5.11 3.02 2.90
C ASP A 63 4.22 3.66 1.81
N ASN A 64 3.51 2.83 1.04
CA ASN A 64 2.68 3.25 -0.08
C ASN A 64 1.17 3.06 0.17
N LEU A 65 0.80 2.31 1.20
CA LEU A 65 -0.60 2.04 1.52
C LEU A 65 -1.16 3.10 2.46
N ILE A 66 -2.37 3.58 2.17
CA ILE A 66 -3.12 4.53 3.00
C ILE A 66 -4.51 3.97 3.23
N TRP A 67 -4.90 3.80 4.49
CA TRP A 67 -6.25 3.36 4.82
C TRP A 67 -7.30 4.35 4.28
N ALA A 68 -8.34 3.80 3.65
CA ALA A 68 -9.52 4.52 3.19
C ALA A 68 -10.78 3.74 3.56
N SER A 69 -11.83 4.44 3.97
CA SER A 69 -13.09 3.84 4.38
C SER A 69 -14.00 3.43 3.22
N ASP A 70 -13.81 4.05 2.08
CA ASP A 70 -14.67 3.94 0.90
C ASP A 70 -16.16 4.30 1.15
N ILE A 71 -16.44 5.06 2.23
CA ILE A 71 -17.79 5.53 2.52
C ILE A 71 -18.25 6.50 1.40
N PRO A 72 -19.48 6.36 0.84
CA PRO A 72 -20.63 5.58 1.35
C PRO A 72 -20.91 4.26 0.61
N HIS A 73 -19.92 3.58 0.07
CA HIS A 73 -20.15 2.31 -0.59
C HIS A 73 -20.65 1.24 0.38
N TRP A 74 -21.35 0.22 -0.14
CA TRP A 74 -21.97 -0.83 0.68
C TRP A 74 -20.97 -1.76 1.38
N ASP A 75 -19.76 -1.84 0.84
CA ASP A 75 -18.63 -2.62 1.34
C ASP A 75 -17.59 -1.74 2.08
N ALA A 76 -17.99 -0.53 2.46
CA ALA A 76 -17.15 0.39 3.20
C ALA A 76 -16.77 -0.15 4.58
N ASP A 77 -15.50 -0.03 4.95
CA ASP A 77 -14.98 -0.45 6.24
C ASP A 77 -14.72 0.73 7.20
N GLY A 78 -15.04 0.54 8.47
CA GLY A 78 -14.63 1.44 9.52
C GLY A 78 -13.13 1.31 9.86
N PRO A 79 -12.54 2.30 10.58
CA PRO A 79 -11.12 2.25 10.93
C PRO A 79 -10.76 1.10 11.86
N TRP A 80 -11.69 0.62 12.65
CA TRP A 80 -11.48 -0.51 13.57
C TRP A 80 -11.48 -1.84 12.84
N GLU A 81 -12.33 -1.99 11.84
CA GLU A 81 -12.40 -3.13 10.95
C GLU A 81 -11.12 -3.22 10.12
N GLY A 82 -10.70 -2.11 9.50
CA GLY A 82 -9.47 -2.05 8.73
C GLY A 82 -8.22 -2.40 9.55
N ALA A 83 -8.09 -1.84 10.77
CA ALA A 83 -7.01 -2.20 11.68
C ALA A 83 -7.09 -3.65 12.15
N GLY A 84 -8.29 -4.16 12.42
CA GLY A 84 -8.54 -5.54 12.80
C GLY A 84 -8.11 -6.53 11.72
N ALA A 85 -8.40 -6.22 10.46
CA ALA A 85 -7.99 -7.03 9.31
C ALA A 85 -6.46 -7.12 9.18
N LEU A 86 -5.73 -6.00 9.33
CA LEU A 86 -4.27 -6.00 9.32
C LEU A 86 -3.68 -6.89 10.42
N ARG A 87 -4.24 -6.82 11.62
CA ARG A 87 -3.81 -7.67 12.77
C ARG A 87 -4.09 -9.14 12.52
N ALA A 88 -5.26 -9.47 11.96
CA ALA A 88 -5.61 -10.84 11.61
C ALA A 88 -4.67 -11.45 10.56
N LEU A 89 -4.10 -10.62 9.69
CA LEU A 89 -3.07 -11.00 8.70
C LEU A 89 -1.65 -11.04 9.28
N GLY A 90 -1.47 -10.80 10.58
CA GLY A 90 -0.16 -10.81 11.23
C GLY A 90 0.73 -9.61 10.90
N VAL A 91 0.15 -8.53 10.41
CA VAL A 91 0.89 -7.28 10.12
C VAL A 91 1.40 -6.68 11.43
N SER A 92 2.66 -6.26 11.44
CA SER A 92 3.25 -5.69 12.65
C SER A 92 2.58 -4.37 13.05
N PRO A 93 2.55 -4.04 14.36
CA PRO A 93 1.98 -2.78 14.84
C PRO A 93 2.62 -1.52 14.21
N GLU A 94 3.86 -1.62 13.79
CA GLU A 94 4.55 -0.54 13.10
C GLU A 94 3.97 -0.31 11.70
N ILE A 95 3.79 -1.39 10.93
CA ILE A 95 3.21 -1.34 9.58
C ILE A 95 1.74 -0.92 9.66
N GLU A 96 0.96 -1.48 10.61
CA GLU A 96 -0.41 -1.04 10.88
C GLU A 96 -0.47 0.48 11.08
N ARG A 97 0.38 1.03 11.92
CA ARG A 97 0.42 2.47 12.18
C ARG A 97 0.74 3.29 10.93
N LYS A 98 1.64 2.83 10.08
CA LYS A 98 1.95 3.47 8.79
C LYS A 98 0.70 3.51 7.90
N ILE A 99 0.06 2.37 7.70
CA ILE A 99 -1.09 2.22 6.79
C ILE A 99 -2.29 2.99 7.32
N MET A 100 -2.62 2.89 8.62
CA MET A 100 -3.81 3.49 9.22
C MET A 100 -3.75 5.01 9.39
N GLY A 101 -2.60 5.64 9.15
CA GLY A 101 -2.53 7.10 9.24
C GLY A 101 -1.15 7.71 9.02
N GLY A 102 -0.07 7.01 9.32
CA GLY A 102 1.28 7.57 9.21
C GLY A 102 1.64 7.98 7.78
N ASN A 103 1.29 7.17 6.79
CA ASN A 103 1.54 7.46 5.38
C ASN A 103 0.69 8.63 4.87
N ALA A 104 -0.58 8.70 5.28
CA ALA A 104 -1.44 9.84 4.97
C ALA A 104 -0.89 11.14 5.56
N ALA A 105 -0.47 11.11 6.81
CA ALA A 105 0.12 12.26 7.47
C ALA A 105 1.40 12.75 6.76
N LYS A 106 2.25 11.80 6.34
CA LYS A 106 3.45 12.09 5.56
C LYS A 106 3.11 12.71 4.20
N LEU A 107 2.16 12.12 3.46
CA LEU A 107 1.71 12.62 2.16
C LEU A 107 1.14 14.03 2.24
N LEU A 108 0.32 14.28 3.27
CA LEU A 108 -0.37 15.57 3.47
C LEU A 108 0.49 16.59 4.24
N ASN A 109 1.69 16.21 4.66
CA ASN A 109 2.58 17.03 5.49
C ASN A 109 1.89 17.58 6.75
N VAL A 110 1.15 16.72 7.45
CA VAL A 110 0.48 17.05 8.72
C VAL A 110 1.10 16.32 9.89
N PRO A 111 1.10 16.89 11.11
CA PRO A 111 1.60 16.20 12.29
C PRO A 111 0.84 14.92 12.57
N TYR A 112 1.58 13.84 12.85
CA TYR A 112 1.02 12.54 13.23
C TYR A 112 1.45 12.22 14.66
N GLU A 113 0.68 12.70 15.62
CA GLU A 113 0.91 12.43 17.04
C GLU A 113 0.17 11.17 17.48
N LYS A 114 0.89 10.29 18.19
CA LYS A 114 0.27 9.16 18.86
C LYS A 114 -0.51 9.72 20.07
N LYS A 115 -1.83 9.87 19.94
CA LYS A 115 -2.69 10.10 21.11
C LYS A 115 -2.63 8.85 22.01
N VAL A 116 -1.79 8.91 23.05
CA VAL A 116 -1.85 7.93 24.14
C VAL A 116 -3.18 8.15 24.83
N ARG A 117 -4.11 7.20 24.72
CA ARG A 117 -5.28 7.18 25.58
C ARG A 117 -4.77 7.03 27.01
N THR A 118 -4.71 8.11 27.77
CA THR A 118 -4.70 8.03 29.21
C THR A 118 -5.98 7.31 29.60
N LYS A 119 -5.86 6.14 30.25
CA LYS A 119 -7.00 5.48 30.87
C LYS A 119 -7.65 6.55 31.76
N ALA A 120 -8.90 6.94 31.47
CA ALA A 120 -9.69 7.69 32.40
C ALA A 120 -9.72 6.85 33.68
N ALA A 121 -9.26 7.45 34.78
CA ALA A 121 -9.37 6.84 36.07
C ALA A 121 -10.86 6.57 36.34
N ALA A 122 -11.19 5.28 36.55
CA ALA A 122 -12.51 4.86 36.97
C ALA A 122 -12.77 5.26 38.41
#